data_8f09a3e6798cb5ad9ca6c929f6ff9637
#
_entry.id   8f09a3e6798cb5ad9ca6c929f6ff9637
#
_cell.length_a   1.000
_cell.length_b   1.000
_cell.length_c   1.000
_cell.angle_alpha   90.00
_cell.angle_beta   90.00
_cell.angle_gamma   90.00
#
_symmetry.space_group_name_H-M   'P 1'
#
loop_
_entity.id
_entity.type
_entity.pdbx_description
1 polymer ?
#
loop_
_entity_poly.entity_id
_entity_poly.type
_entity_poly.pdbx_seq_one_letter_code
_entity_poly.pdbx_strand_id
1 'polypeptide(L)'
;MSRILVVDDNKDILQIVEIILKNYGFEVMVTPNGEETFAKTDSFNPELILMDVFLSEGLDGRVICKNLKSNPQTKNIPIIMFSAQTKMDDAFHICQADDFIAKPFEVVDLISKIKQHLSNGTASAITSVN
;
A
#
# COMPACT_ATOMS: atom_id res chain seq x y z
N MET A 1 0.45 9.22 -14.45
CA MET A 1 0.47 7.87 -13.89
C MET A 1 0.42 7.93 -12.38
N SER A 2 -0.37 7.05 -11.80
CA SER A 2 -0.41 7.00 -10.33
C SER A 2 0.85 6.37 -9.78
N ARG A 3 1.31 6.89 -8.66
CA ARG A 3 2.53 6.43 -8.00
C ARG A 3 2.17 5.50 -6.84
N ILE A 4 2.78 4.34 -6.82
CA ILE A 4 2.53 3.33 -5.79
C ILE A 4 3.84 2.95 -5.11
N LEU A 5 3.85 3.02 -3.78
CA LEU A 5 4.96 2.57 -2.97
C LEU A 5 4.65 1.18 -2.44
N VAL A 6 5.59 0.25 -2.61
CA VAL A 6 5.43 -1.13 -2.14
C VAL A 6 6.48 -1.43 -1.10
N VAL A 7 6.05 -1.86 0.08
CA VAL A 7 6.95 -2.17 1.20
C VAL A 7 6.75 -3.63 1.59
N ASP A 8 7.78 -4.45 1.39
CA ASP A 8 7.74 -5.88 1.71
C ASP A 8 9.19 -6.37 1.84
N ASP A 9 9.50 -7.11 2.90
CA ASP A 9 10.86 -7.60 3.10
C ASP A 9 11.23 -8.74 2.16
N ASN A 10 10.28 -9.34 1.48
CA ASN A 10 10.54 -10.41 0.53
C ASN A 10 10.84 -9.80 -0.83
N LYS A 11 12.10 -9.90 -1.26
CA LYS A 11 12.54 -9.29 -2.51
C LYS A 11 11.89 -9.88 -3.74
N ASP A 12 11.54 -11.16 -3.69
CA ASP A 12 10.86 -11.82 -4.81
C ASP A 12 9.45 -11.24 -4.99
N ILE A 13 8.75 -11.03 -3.88
CA ILE A 13 7.42 -10.40 -3.92
C ILE A 13 7.52 -8.98 -4.46
N LEU A 14 8.50 -8.22 -4.00
CA LEU A 14 8.71 -6.86 -4.49
C LEU A 14 8.92 -6.84 -6.00
N GLN A 15 9.75 -7.75 -6.51
CA GLN A 15 10.05 -7.81 -7.93
C GLN A 15 8.79 -8.16 -8.73
N ILE A 16 8.06 -9.15 -8.28
CA ILE A 16 6.83 -9.59 -8.96
C ILE A 16 5.80 -8.48 -8.98
N VAL A 17 5.56 -7.87 -7.83
CA VAL A 17 4.56 -6.80 -7.72
C VAL A 17 4.97 -5.60 -8.56
N GLU A 18 6.24 -5.25 -8.56
CA GLU A 18 6.75 -4.14 -9.36
C GLU A 18 6.48 -4.38 -10.85
N ILE A 19 6.77 -5.58 -11.34
CA ILE A 19 6.54 -5.93 -12.74
C ILE A 19 5.06 -5.82 -13.08
N ILE A 20 4.22 -6.39 -12.23
CA ILE A 20 2.77 -6.37 -12.45
C ILE A 20 2.25 -4.94 -12.53
N LEU A 21 2.61 -4.12 -11.55
CA LEU A 21 2.09 -2.76 -11.49
C LEU A 21 2.58 -1.91 -12.63
N LYS A 22 3.84 -2.05 -13.01
CA LYS A 22 4.37 -1.31 -14.17
C LYS A 22 3.66 -1.70 -15.45
N ASN A 23 3.33 -2.99 -15.61
CA ASN A 23 2.59 -3.45 -16.78
C ASN A 23 1.19 -2.83 -16.87
N TYR A 24 0.63 -2.45 -15.73
CA TYR A 24 -0.68 -1.80 -15.70
C TYR A 24 -0.57 -0.27 -15.74
N GLY A 25 0.62 0.27 -15.98
CA GLY A 25 0.79 1.70 -16.20
C GLY A 25 1.05 2.51 -14.96
N PHE A 26 1.33 1.86 -13.82
CA PHE A 26 1.65 2.60 -12.60
C PHE A 26 3.14 2.90 -12.52
N GLU A 27 3.46 4.01 -11.87
CA GLU A 27 4.83 4.31 -11.47
C GLU A 27 5.05 3.71 -10.09
N VAL A 28 6.13 2.95 -9.93
CA VAL A 28 6.31 2.12 -8.73
C VAL A 28 7.66 2.37 -8.09
N MET A 29 7.65 2.54 -6.78
CA MET A 29 8.84 2.51 -5.96
C MET A 29 8.70 1.37 -4.98
N VAL A 30 9.75 0.57 -4.80
CA VAL A 30 9.73 -0.56 -3.88
C VAL A 30 10.81 -0.37 -2.83
N THR A 31 10.57 -0.89 -1.63
CA THR A 31 11.58 -0.94 -0.60
C THR A 31 11.42 -2.22 0.23
N PRO A 32 12.51 -2.97 0.47
CA PRO A 32 12.46 -4.10 1.37
C PRO A 32 12.58 -3.69 2.83
N ASN A 33 12.79 -2.42 3.11
CA ASN A 33 13.10 -1.92 4.43
C ASN A 33 11.99 -1.03 4.95
N GLY A 34 11.26 -1.53 5.95
CA GLY A 34 10.16 -0.77 6.55
C GLY A 34 10.60 0.56 7.15
N GLU A 35 11.85 0.65 7.62
CA GLU A 35 12.36 1.88 8.20
C GLU A 35 12.42 3.02 7.19
N GLU A 36 12.53 2.70 5.91
CA GLU A 36 12.61 3.70 4.86
C GLU A 36 11.25 4.20 4.40
N THR A 37 10.17 3.65 4.94
CA THR A 37 8.83 3.96 4.45
C THR A 37 8.51 5.43 4.53
N PHE A 38 8.82 6.08 5.65
CA PHE A 38 8.49 7.49 5.84
C PHE A 38 9.28 8.37 4.89
N ALA A 39 10.60 8.12 4.77
CA ALA A 39 11.45 8.90 3.88
C ALA A 39 11.02 8.73 2.42
N LYS A 40 10.69 7.51 2.02
CA LYS A 40 10.27 7.24 0.65
C LYS A 40 8.88 7.79 0.36
N THR A 41 8.00 7.77 1.34
CA THR A 41 6.69 8.41 1.21
C THR A 41 6.86 9.91 0.96
N ASP A 42 7.74 10.53 1.72
CA ASP A 42 7.99 11.96 1.59
C ASP A 42 8.60 12.30 0.23
N SER A 43 9.57 11.52 -0.24
CA SER A 43 10.28 11.84 -1.48
C SER A 43 9.51 11.43 -2.73
N PHE A 44 8.76 10.34 -2.68
CA PHE A 44 8.09 9.79 -3.84
C PHE A 44 6.67 10.33 -4.01
N ASN A 45 6.06 10.76 -2.91
CA ASN A 45 4.66 11.22 -2.89
C ASN A 45 3.72 10.15 -3.49
N PRO A 46 3.68 8.94 -2.93
CA PRO A 46 2.82 7.92 -3.49
C PRO A 46 1.34 8.28 -3.32
N GLU A 47 0.55 7.83 -4.24
CA GLU A 47 -0.90 7.98 -4.17
C GLU A 47 -1.56 6.77 -3.53
N LEU A 48 -0.78 5.70 -3.32
CA LEU A 48 -1.23 4.50 -2.64
C LEU A 48 0.01 3.74 -2.14
N ILE A 49 -0.13 3.10 -0.99
CA ILE A 49 0.95 2.29 -0.39
C ILE A 49 0.45 0.86 -0.21
N LEU A 50 1.23 -0.10 -0.71
CA LEU A 50 1.06 -1.52 -0.39
C LEU A 50 2.05 -1.86 0.70
N MET A 51 1.57 -2.37 1.84
CA MET A 51 2.38 -2.59 3.02
C MET A 51 2.22 -4.01 3.54
N ASP A 52 3.33 -4.73 3.63
CA ASP A 52 3.32 -6.02 4.29
C ASP A 52 3.18 -5.85 5.80
N VAL A 53 2.51 -6.81 6.45
CA VAL A 53 2.34 -6.78 7.90
C VAL A 53 3.65 -7.11 8.60
N PHE A 54 4.33 -8.16 8.18
CA PHE A 54 5.55 -8.59 8.85
C PHE A 54 6.76 -8.19 8.03
N LEU A 55 7.57 -7.29 8.57
CA LEU A 55 8.77 -6.78 7.94
C LEU A 55 9.99 -7.27 8.68
N SER A 56 11.16 -7.11 8.06
CA SER A 56 12.43 -7.56 8.66
C SER A 56 12.73 -6.80 9.95
N GLU A 57 13.55 -7.42 10.79
CA GLU A 57 14.07 -6.82 12.02
C GLU A 57 12.99 -6.49 13.04
N GLY A 58 11.93 -7.31 13.04
CA GLY A 58 10.86 -7.14 14.01
C GLY A 58 9.93 -5.97 13.74
N LEU A 59 10.08 -5.33 12.61
CA LEU A 59 9.18 -4.23 12.25
C LEU A 59 7.81 -4.77 11.88
N ASP A 60 6.79 -4.04 12.31
CA ASP A 60 5.40 -4.39 12.07
C ASP A 60 4.78 -3.33 11.16
N GLY A 61 4.36 -3.75 9.96
CA GLY A 61 3.75 -2.83 9.01
C GLY A 61 2.49 -2.17 9.53
N ARG A 62 1.81 -2.81 10.49
CA ARG A 62 0.62 -2.22 11.10
C ARG A 62 0.96 -0.98 11.90
N VAL A 63 2.11 -0.98 12.57
CA VAL A 63 2.57 0.18 13.33
C VAL A 63 2.91 1.32 12.38
N ILE A 64 3.61 1.00 11.29
CA ILE A 64 3.97 1.99 10.28
C ILE A 64 2.70 2.59 9.66
N CYS A 65 1.74 1.73 9.33
CA CYS A 65 0.46 2.16 8.78
C CYS A 65 -0.26 3.12 9.73
N LYS A 66 -0.33 2.75 11.01
CA LYS A 66 -1.00 3.58 12.01
C LYS A 66 -0.33 4.96 12.12
N ASN A 67 1.00 4.98 12.07
CA ASN A 67 1.74 6.24 12.13
C ASN A 67 1.47 7.11 10.90
N LEU A 68 1.41 6.51 9.72
CA LEU A 68 1.08 7.23 8.51
C LEU A 68 -0.34 7.79 8.56
N LYS A 69 -1.28 7.00 9.08
CA LYS A 69 -2.68 7.43 9.19
C LYS A 69 -2.89 8.48 10.27
N SER A 70 -1.95 8.60 11.21
CA SER A 70 -2.02 9.60 12.28
C SER A 70 -1.38 10.93 11.89
N ASN A 71 -0.65 10.96 10.77
CA ASN A 71 0.05 12.16 10.33
C ASN A 71 -0.81 12.92 9.32
N PRO A 72 -1.11 14.21 9.58
CA PRO A 72 -1.95 14.99 8.65
C PRO A 72 -1.44 15.02 7.22
N GLN A 73 -0.12 14.90 7.01
CA GLN A 73 0.46 14.95 5.67
C GLN A 73 0.28 13.65 4.91
N THR A 74 0.05 12.52 5.59
CA THR A 74 -0.01 11.21 4.95
C THR A 74 -1.32 10.47 5.18
N LYS A 75 -2.17 10.96 6.07
CA LYS A 75 -3.37 10.23 6.46
C LYS A 75 -4.33 9.95 5.32
N ASN A 76 -4.28 10.76 4.26
CA ASN A 76 -5.18 10.60 3.13
C ASN A 76 -4.66 9.65 2.06
N ILE A 77 -3.42 9.15 2.21
CA ILE A 77 -2.88 8.16 1.29
C ILE A 77 -3.52 6.81 1.58
N PRO A 78 -4.20 6.19 0.62
CA PRO A 78 -4.75 4.85 0.85
C PRO A 78 -3.63 3.85 1.11
N ILE A 79 -3.83 3.00 2.13
CA ILE A 79 -2.87 1.96 2.47
C ILE A 79 -3.58 0.62 2.41
N ILE A 80 -3.06 -0.28 1.58
CA ILE A 80 -3.55 -1.64 1.48
C ILE A 80 -2.51 -2.54 2.14
N MET A 81 -2.91 -3.24 3.20
CA MET A 81 -2.04 -4.21 3.85
C MET A 81 -2.10 -5.51 3.08
N PHE A 82 -0.96 -6.18 2.90
CA PHE A 82 -0.98 -7.51 2.33
C PHE A 82 -0.07 -8.44 3.12
N SER A 83 -0.53 -9.68 3.33
CA SER A 83 0.16 -10.60 4.22
C SER A 83 -0.32 -12.03 4.00
N ALA A 84 0.56 -12.98 4.33
CA ALA A 84 0.21 -14.40 4.35
C ALA A 84 -0.71 -14.75 5.52
N GLN A 85 -0.95 -13.84 6.44
CA GLN A 85 -1.81 -14.07 7.58
C GLN A 85 -3.27 -14.25 7.14
N THR A 86 -3.96 -15.20 7.77
CA THR A 86 -5.36 -15.43 7.47
C THR A 86 -6.29 -14.55 8.29
N LYS A 87 -5.83 -14.04 9.43
CA LYS A 87 -6.64 -13.16 10.29
C LYS A 87 -6.21 -11.72 10.05
N MET A 88 -6.88 -11.08 9.14
CA MET A 88 -6.55 -9.71 8.77
C MET A 88 -7.39 -8.67 9.52
N ASP A 89 -8.50 -9.09 10.12
CA ASP A 89 -9.42 -8.18 10.79
C ASP A 89 -8.74 -7.35 11.88
N ASP A 90 -7.92 -8.01 12.72
CA ASP A 90 -7.23 -7.31 13.78
C ASP A 90 -6.25 -6.28 13.23
N ALA A 91 -5.52 -6.66 12.18
CA ALA A 91 -4.57 -5.75 11.55
C ALA A 91 -5.28 -4.52 10.98
N PHE A 92 -6.41 -4.76 10.32
CA PHE A 92 -7.20 -3.70 9.72
C PHE A 92 -7.68 -2.70 10.77
N HIS A 93 -8.24 -3.22 11.87
CA HIS A 93 -8.77 -2.36 12.93
C HIS A 93 -7.69 -1.62 13.69
N ILE A 94 -6.55 -2.27 13.91
CA ILE A 94 -5.46 -1.68 14.68
C ILE A 94 -4.81 -0.53 13.93
N CYS A 95 -4.56 -0.70 12.63
CA CYS A 95 -3.76 0.27 11.88
C CYS A 95 -4.58 1.23 11.03
N GLN A 96 -5.88 1.03 10.95
CA GLN A 96 -6.77 1.89 10.15
C GLN A 96 -6.42 1.86 8.66
N ALA A 97 -5.89 0.73 8.18
CA ALA A 97 -5.64 0.55 6.76
C ALA A 97 -6.96 0.64 5.98
N ASP A 98 -6.86 1.05 4.74
CA ASP A 98 -8.04 1.21 3.90
C ASP A 98 -8.55 -0.11 3.34
N ASP A 99 -7.66 -1.09 3.20
CA ASP A 99 -8.02 -2.40 2.68
C ASP A 99 -6.92 -3.39 3.00
N PHE A 100 -7.15 -4.66 2.67
CA PHE A 100 -6.10 -5.66 2.78
C PHE A 100 -6.27 -6.74 1.72
N ILE A 101 -5.18 -7.43 1.41
CA ILE A 101 -5.13 -8.53 0.46
C ILE A 101 -4.34 -9.66 1.10
N ALA A 102 -4.90 -10.89 1.08
CA ALA A 102 -4.20 -12.06 1.58
C ALA A 102 -3.22 -12.58 0.52
N LYS A 103 -2.07 -13.07 0.97
CA LYS A 103 -1.12 -13.77 0.12
C LYS A 103 -1.41 -15.27 0.21
N PRO A 104 -1.35 -16.01 -0.87
CA PRO A 104 -1.08 -15.56 -2.24
C PRO A 104 -2.29 -14.83 -2.81
N PHE A 105 -2.03 -13.84 -3.66
CA PHE A 105 -3.08 -13.03 -4.26
C PHE A 105 -3.17 -13.30 -5.76
N GLU A 106 -4.33 -13.00 -6.33
CA GLU A 106 -4.49 -13.00 -7.77
C GLU A 106 -4.26 -11.59 -8.30
N VAL A 107 -3.66 -11.51 -9.50
CA VAL A 107 -3.34 -10.22 -10.12
C VAL A 107 -4.60 -9.37 -10.28
N VAL A 108 -5.69 -9.99 -10.71
CA VAL A 108 -6.95 -9.29 -10.91
C VAL A 108 -7.44 -8.64 -9.61
N ASP A 109 -7.35 -9.36 -8.50
CA ASP A 109 -7.79 -8.83 -7.20
C ASP A 109 -6.91 -7.68 -6.76
N LEU A 110 -5.59 -7.83 -6.91
CA LEU A 110 -4.65 -6.77 -6.55
C LEU A 110 -4.94 -5.50 -7.34
N ILE A 111 -5.04 -5.62 -8.64
CA ILE A 111 -5.26 -4.47 -9.51
C ILE A 111 -6.63 -3.84 -9.25
N SER A 112 -7.67 -4.66 -9.04
CA SER A 112 -9.00 -4.15 -8.75
C SER A 112 -9.03 -3.32 -7.48
N LYS A 113 -8.39 -3.80 -6.42
CA LYS A 113 -8.36 -3.06 -5.15
C LYS A 113 -7.56 -1.78 -5.29
N ILE A 114 -6.43 -1.82 -5.98
CA ILE A 114 -5.64 -0.61 -6.20
C ILE A 114 -6.46 0.43 -6.96
N LYS A 115 -7.07 0.03 -8.05
CA LYS A 115 -7.87 0.96 -8.85
C LYS A 115 -9.07 1.49 -8.08
N GLN A 116 -9.70 0.64 -7.26
CA GLN A 116 -10.83 1.06 -6.45
C GLN A 116 -10.43 2.20 -5.50
N HIS A 117 -9.31 2.06 -4.82
CA HIS A 117 -8.88 3.07 -3.86
C HIS A 117 -8.35 4.33 -4.53
N LEU A 118 -7.68 4.19 -5.67
CA LEU A 118 -7.27 5.35 -6.45
C LEU A 118 -8.48 6.09 -7.03
N SER A 119 -9.46 5.34 -7.53
CA SER A 119 -10.68 5.92 -8.08
C SER A 119 -11.48 6.65 -7.01
N ASN A 120 -11.54 6.11 -5.80
CA ASN A 120 -12.27 6.76 -4.72
C ASN A 120 -11.68 8.13 -4.41
N GLY A 121 -10.33 8.22 -4.34
CA GLY A 121 -9.68 9.49 -4.14
C GLY A 121 -9.89 10.42 -5.32
N THR A 122 -9.87 9.89 -6.53
CA THR A 122 -10.10 10.64 -7.75
C THR A 122 -11.57 10.96 -7.93
N ALA A 123 -12.45 10.02 -7.54
CA ALA A 123 -13.89 10.18 -7.67
C ALA A 123 -14.42 11.37 -6.88
N SER A 124 -13.81 11.67 -5.74
CA SER A 124 -14.20 12.85 -4.98
C SER A 124 -14.04 14.12 -5.80
N ALA A 125 -12.93 14.24 -6.52
CA ALA A 125 -12.67 15.39 -7.38
C ALA A 125 -13.55 15.35 -8.63
N ILE A 126 -13.71 14.18 -9.23
CA ILE A 126 -14.50 14.03 -10.46
C ILE A 126 -15.98 14.24 -10.19
N THR A 127 -16.46 13.69 -9.08
CA THR A 127 -17.86 13.84 -8.70
C THR A 127 -18.24 15.29 -8.52
N SER A 128 -17.32 16.10 -8.02
CA SER A 128 -17.57 17.52 -7.87
C SER A 128 -17.64 18.24 -9.21
N VAL A 129 -17.08 17.66 -10.26
CA VAL A 129 -17.14 18.22 -11.60
C VAL A 129 -18.44 17.84 -12.29
N ASN A 130 -18.92 16.65 -12.00
CA ASN A 130 -20.12 16.15 -12.62
C ASN A 130 -21.37 16.60 -11.89
#